data_90f6af1a75b822080cc43f6a1b1cbd98
#
_entry.id   90f6af1a75b822080cc43f6a1b1cbd98
#
_cell.length_a   1.000
_cell.length_b   1.000
_cell.length_c   1.000
_cell.angle_alpha   90.00
_cell.angle_beta   90.00
_cell.angle_gamma   90.00
#
_symmetry.space_group_name_H-M   'P 1'
#
loop_
_entity.id
_entity.type
_entity.pdbx_description
1 polymer ?
#
loop_
_entity_poly.entity_id
_entity_poly.type
_entity_poly.pdbx_seq_one_letter_code
_entity_poly.pdbx_strand_id
1 'polypeptide(L)'
;PPGSDVANLAVFGYDPQKYYTGRSPLEAVSMNVPLELTDTTFRTNLVTLSDAENYEDKVMVDYSSDEISTDEARELIKYVNEKLGCDEYEFFGGFSYRHLMVWHNKENNFSLTPPHDISDRVIGEYLPKDETILNLMKKSYDILKDHPINKEREARGLHPANSIWIWGNGTKPNLDTYKERFGIKGAVVSAVDLIKGIGYCAGLDVLE
;
A
#
# COMPACT_ATOMS: atom_id res chain seq x y z
N PRO A 1 -6.71 -18.91 7.81
CA PRO A 1 -6.60 -19.26 6.38
C PRO A 1 -5.54 -18.38 5.72
N PRO A 2 -4.76 -18.91 4.79
CA PRO A 2 -3.77 -18.10 4.07
C PRO A 2 -4.49 -16.99 3.27
N GLY A 3 -3.88 -15.81 3.21
CA GLY A 3 -4.36 -14.71 2.39
C GLY A 3 -4.37 -15.07 0.89
N SER A 4 -5.07 -14.27 0.09
CA SER A 4 -5.15 -14.46 -1.37
C SER A 4 -3.78 -14.41 -2.07
N ASP A 5 -2.85 -13.65 -1.54
CA ASP A 5 -1.46 -13.52 -1.98
C ASP A 5 -0.68 -14.84 -1.85
N VAL A 6 -0.73 -15.46 -0.68
CA VAL A 6 -0.13 -16.76 -0.38
C VAL A 6 -0.76 -17.86 -1.26
N ALA A 7 -2.10 -17.85 -1.36
CA ALA A 7 -2.83 -18.83 -2.17
C ALA A 7 -2.48 -18.71 -3.67
N ASN A 8 -2.41 -17.49 -4.22
CA ASN A 8 -2.05 -17.27 -5.62
C ASN A 8 -0.60 -17.66 -5.91
N LEU A 9 0.37 -17.36 -5.04
CA LEU A 9 1.74 -17.85 -5.20
C LEU A 9 1.78 -19.38 -5.31
N ALA A 10 1.03 -20.08 -4.47
CA ALA A 10 0.94 -21.55 -4.54
C ALA A 10 0.31 -22.04 -5.85
N VAL A 11 -0.74 -21.38 -6.35
CA VAL A 11 -1.37 -21.69 -7.66
C VAL A 11 -0.38 -21.51 -8.80
N PHE A 12 0.48 -20.49 -8.75
CA PHE A 12 1.58 -20.30 -9.70
C PHE A 12 2.73 -21.30 -9.53
N GLY A 13 2.62 -22.25 -8.59
CA GLY A 13 3.62 -23.29 -8.37
C GLY A 13 4.82 -22.86 -7.53
N TYR A 14 4.79 -21.73 -6.88
CA TYR A 14 5.82 -21.28 -5.95
C TYR A 14 5.48 -21.68 -4.53
N ASP A 15 6.48 -22.12 -3.76
CA ASP A 15 6.33 -22.36 -2.33
C ASP A 15 6.22 -21.03 -1.59
N PRO A 16 5.06 -20.71 -0.99
CA PRO A 16 4.90 -19.44 -0.28
C PRO A 16 5.85 -19.28 0.91
N GLN A 17 6.27 -20.36 1.56
CA GLN A 17 7.21 -20.28 2.66
C GLN A 17 8.59 -19.79 2.22
N LYS A 18 8.96 -20.08 0.98
CA LYS A 18 10.23 -19.65 0.39
C LYS A 18 10.18 -18.28 -0.26
N TYR A 19 9.07 -17.97 -0.95
CA TYR A 19 9.02 -16.85 -1.90
C TYR A 19 8.12 -15.71 -1.47
N TYR A 20 7.26 -15.89 -0.45
CA TYR A 20 6.39 -14.81 0.00
C TYR A 20 7.15 -13.81 0.85
N THR A 21 7.23 -12.58 0.38
CA THR A 21 7.94 -11.47 1.02
C THR A 21 7.01 -10.32 1.40
N GLY A 22 5.72 -10.47 1.19
CA GLY A 22 4.69 -9.46 1.40
C GLY A 22 3.85 -9.22 0.14
N ARG A 23 2.72 -8.56 0.32
CA ARG A 23 1.80 -8.23 -0.78
C ARG A 23 2.19 -6.95 -1.52
N SER A 24 2.61 -5.93 -0.79
CA SER A 24 2.94 -4.60 -1.34
C SER A 24 3.97 -4.65 -2.49
N PRO A 25 5.04 -5.46 -2.46
CA PRO A 25 5.99 -5.49 -3.56
C PRO A 25 5.41 -6.08 -4.86
N LEU A 26 4.44 -6.99 -4.76
CA LEU A 26 3.75 -7.52 -5.93
C LEU A 26 2.84 -6.45 -6.57
N GLU A 27 2.15 -5.66 -5.74
CA GLU A 27 1.37 -4.51 -6.21
C GLU A 27 2.27 -3.43 -6.83
N ALA A 28 3.43 -3.16 -6.25
CA ALA A 28 4.42 -2.22 -6.79
C ALA A 28 4.92 -2.63 -8.18
N VAL A 29 5.27 -3.90 -8.36
CA VAL A 29 5.70 -4.43 -9.67
C VAL A 29 4.58 -4.31 -10.70
N SER A 30 3.32 -4.61 -10.33
CA SER A 30 2.16 -4.43 -11.21
C SER A 30 1.95 -2.98 -11.65
N MET A 31 2.26 -2.03 -10.78
CA MET A 31 2.17 -0.59 -11.06
C MET A 31 3.40 -0.04 -11.81
N ASN A 32 4.34 -0.90 -12.24
CA ASN A 32 5.63 -0.52 -12.84
C ASN A 32 6.47 0.41 -11.94
N VAL A 33 6.31 0.30 -10.62
CA VAL A 33 7.17 1.01 -9.67
C VAL A 33 8.52 0.30 -9.62
N PRO A 34 9.63 1.01 -9.91
CA PRO A 34 10.96 0.41 -9.85
C PRO A 34 11.30 0.03 -8.41
N LEU A 35 11.78 -1.21 -8.23
CA LEU A 35 12.20 -1.73 -6.92
C LEU A 35 13.56 -2.39 -7.02
N GLU A 36 14.42 -2.06 -6.06
CA GLU A 36 15.65 -2.79 -5.80
C GLU A 36 15.41 -3.91 -4.75
N LEU A 37 16.32 -4.86 -4.67
CA LEU A 37 16.22 -5.97 -3.70
C LEU A 37 16.36 -5.51 -2.24
N THR A 38 16.95 -4.34 -2.04
CA THR A 38 17.18 -3.71 -0.74
C THR A 38 16.04 -2.81 -0.27
N ASP A 39 15.04 -2.58 -1.14
CA ASP A 39 13.91 -1.71 -0.83
C ASP A 39 12.84 -2.45 -0.03
N THR A 40 12.22 -1.73 0.90
CA THR A 40 10.99 -2.16 1.56
C THR A 40 9.82 -1.36 1.03
N THR A 41 8.79 -2.04 0.60
CA THR A 41 7.53 -1.46 0.15
C THR A 41 6.46 -1.55 1.23
N PHE A 42 5.52 -0.64 1.19
CA PHE A 42 4.37 -0.61 2.10
C PHE A 42 3.10 -0.31 1.33
N ARG A 43 2.02 -0.95 1.70
CA ARG A 43 0.69 -0.48 1.31
C ARG A 43 0.39 0.80 2.08
N THR A 44 -0.17 1.75 1.38
CA THR A 44 -0.55 3.05 1.95
C THR A 44 -2.01 3.30 1.59
N ASN A 45 -2.90 3.25 2.58
CA ASN A 45 -4.29 3.62 2.38
C ASN A 45 -4.49 5.11 2.63
N LEU A 46 -5.34 5.75 1.82
CA LEU A 46 -6.01 6.97 2.22
C LEU A 46 -7.19 6.58 3.12
N VAL A 47 -7.22 7.12 4.33
CA VAL A 47 -8.21 6.77 5.35
C VAL A 47 -8.91 8.01 5.91
N THR A 48 -10.06 7.79 6.54
CA THR A 48 -10.77 8.81 7.31
C THR A 48 -10.56 8.57 8.79
N LEU A 49 -9.93 9.53 9.44
CA LEU A 49 -9.83 9.57 10.90
C LEU A 49 -10.78 10.60 11.46
N SER A 50 -11.32 10.32 12.66
CA SER A 50 -12.15 11.26 13.40
C SER A 50 -11.37 12.50 13.81
N ASP A 51 -12.10 13.55 14.16
CA ASP A 51 -11.51 14.72 14.78
C ASP A 51 -11.26 14.45 16.29
N ALA A 52 -10.02 14.63 16.73
CA ALA A 52 -9.58 14.60 18.12
C ALA A 52 -8.30 15.44 18.24
N GLU A 53 -8.05 15.98 19.44
CA GLU A 53 -6.91 16.86 19.70
C GLU A 53 -5.57 16.12 19.44
N ASN A 54 -5.41 14.94 20.06
CA ASN A 54 -4.22 14.13 19.85
C ASN A 54 -4.44 13.11 18.73
N TYR A 55 -3.40 12.81 17.97
CA TYR A 55 -3.49 11.86 16.85
C TYR A 55 -3.86 10.45 17.34
N GLU A 56 -3.30 10.01 18.45
CA GLU A 56 -3.55 8.71 19.08
C GLU A 56 -4.98 8.48 19.58
N ASP A 57 -5.71 9.57 19.85
CA ASP A 57 -7.10 9.53 20.35
C ASP A 57 -8.13 9.47 19.19
N LYS A 58 -7.67 9.60 17.95
CA LYS A 58 -8.55 9.52 16.76
C LYS A 58 -9.09 8.12 16.56
N VAL A 59 -10.25 8.04 15.93
CA VAL A 59 -10.92 6.78 15.56
C VAL A 59 -10.71 6.53 14.06
N MET A 60 -10.46 5.30 13.66
CA MET A 60 -10.52 4.86 12.26
C MET A 60 -11.98 4.81 11.82
N VAL A 61 -12.47 5.90 11.23
CA VAL A 61 -13.87 6.01 10.77
C VAL A 61 -14.09 5.18 9.51
N ASP A 62 -13.18 5.31 8.54
CA ASP A 62 -13.25 4.55 7.29
C ASP A 62 -11.85 4.31 6.71
N TYR A 63 -11.50 3.05 6.50
CA TYR A 63 -10.21 2.63 5.92
C TYR A 63 -10.10 2.87 4.42
N SER A 64 -11.20 3.29 3.76
CA SER A 64 -11.31 3.50 2.31
C SER A 64 -11.73 4.90 1.91
N SER A 65 -12.12 5.76 2.87
CA SER A 65 -12.65 7.09 2.65
C SER A 65 -13.82 7.09 1.63
N ASP A 66 -14.86 6.27 1.89
CA ASP A 66 -15.99 6.01 0.97
C ASP A 66 -15.53 5.48 -0.40
N GLU A 67 -14.53 4.59 -0.42
CA GLU A 67 -13.93 4.09 -1.66
C GLU A 67 -13.57 5.24 -2.62
N ILE A 68 -12.83 6.23 -2.09
CA ILE A 68 -12.45 7.45 -2.82
C ILE A 68 -12.11 7.20 -4.28
N SER A 69 -12.53 8.09 -5.19
CA SER A 69 -12.23 7.98 -6.62
C SER A 69 -10.72 7.97 -6.88
N THR A 70 -10.30 7.22 -7.90
CA THR A 70 -8.87 7.11 -8.25
C THR A 70 -8.25 8.46 -8.58
N ASP A 71 -9.01 9.35 -9.23
CA ASP A 71 -8.51 10.67 -9.63
C ASP A 71 -8.28 11.58 -8.41
N GLU A 72 -9.26 11.70 -7.50
CA GLU A 72 -9.09 12.44 -6.25
C GLU A 72 -7.93 11.87 -5.42
N ALA A 73 -7.86 10.54 -5.31
CA ALA A 73 -6.85 9.86 -4.52
C ALA A 73 -5.42 10.06 -5.05
N ARG A 74 -5.24 10.00 -6.36
CA ARG A 74 -3.93 10.23 -6.98
C ARG A 74 -3.43 11.66 -6.78
N GLU A 75 -4.32 12.65 -6.85
CA GLU A 75 -3.96 14.04 -6.53
C GLU A 75 -3.54 14.19 -5.06
N LEU A 76 -4.25 13.57 -4.12
CA LEU A 76 -3.89 13.60 -2.71
C LEU A 76 -2.55 12.90 -2.45
N ILE A 77 -2.29 11.74 -3.05
CA ILE A 77 -1.00 11.03 -2.89
C ILE A 77 0.15 11.77 -3.55
N LYS A 78 -0.08 12.40 -4.70
CA LYS A 78 0.90 13.29 -5.30
C LYS A 78 1.27 14.43 -4.35
N TYR A 79 0.27 15.06 -3.74
CA TYR A 79 0.48 16.10 -2.74
C TYR A 79 1.22 15.58 -1.49
N VAL A 80 0.88 14.38 -1.01
CA VAL A 80 1.63 13.73 0.08
C VAL A 80 3.09 13.53 -0.31
N ASN A 81 3.36 13.02 -1.52
CA ASN A 81 4.73 12.81 -2.00
C ASN A 81 5.51 14.12 -2.12
N GLU A 82 4.90 15.19 -2.64
CA GLU A 82 5.52 16.51 -2.75
C GLU A 82 5.86 17.13 -1.37
N LYS A 83 5.08 16.85 -0.34
CA LYS A 83 5.25 17.43 1.00
C LYS A 83 6.07 16.57 1.95
N LEU A 84 5.99 15.27 1.83
CA LEU A 84 6.56 14.33 2.80
C LEU A 84 7.58 13.38 2.17
N GLY A 85 7.56 13.18 0.85
CA GLY A 85 8.53 12.34 0.13
C GLY A 85 9.94 12.95 0.15
N CYS A 86 10.95 12.11 0.06
CA CYS A 86 12.37 12.48 -0.01
C CYS A 86 13.17 11.38 -0.72
N ASP A 87 14.50 11.55 -0.81
CA ASP A 87 15.38 10.56 -1.45
C ASP A 87 15.38 9.17 -0.77
N GLU A 88 14.95 9.09 0.50
CA GLU A 88 14.88 7.83 1.23
C GLU A 88 13.55 7.09 0.99
N TYR A 89 12.45 7.80 0.79
CA TYR A 89 11.15 7.20 0.57
C TYR A 89 10.23 8.06 -0.31
N GLU A 90 9.43 7.38 -1.12
CA GLU A 90 8.51 7.96 -2.09
C GLU A 90 7.12 7.32 -1.99
N PHE A 91 6.09 8.09 -2.35
CA PHE A 91 4.70 7.64 -2.41
C PHE A 91 4.21 7.56 -3.86
N PHE A 92 3.54 6.45 -4.19
CA PHE A 92 3.04 6.18 -5.53
C PHE A 92 1.53 5.99 -5.53
N GLY A 93 0.83 6.73 -6.39
CA GLY A 93 -0.62 6.65 -6.55
C GLY A 93 -1.07 5.36 -7.23
N GLY A 94 -1.92 4.62 -6.56
CA GLY A 94 -2.53 3.39 -7.06
C GLY A 94 -3.97 3.60 -7.52
N PHE A 95 -4.85 2.70 -7.08
CA PHE A 95 -6.26 2.68 -7.42
C PHE A 95 -7.13 2.93 -6.18
N SER A 96 -8.11 3.86 -6.28
CA SER A 96 -9.00 4.23 -5.18
C SER A 96 -8.19 4.59 -3.94
N TYR A 97 -8.51 4.05 -2.79
CA TYR A 97 -7.82 4.30 -1.51
C TYR A 97 -6.49 3.56 -1.34
N ARG A 98 -6.07 2.73 -2.30
CA ARG A 98 -4.89 1.84 -2.19
C ARG A 98 -3.72 2.40 -2.95
N HIS A 99 -2.65 2.71 -2.24
CA HIS A 99 -1.42 3.32 -2.75
C HIS A 99 -0.21 2.59 -2.18
N LEU A 100 0.97 3.04 -2.55
CA LEU A 100 2.24 2.46 -2.12
C LEU A 100 3.18 3.53 -1.59
N MET A 101 4.02 3.12 -0.63
CA MET A 101 5.24 3.80 -0.26
C MET A 101 6.40 2.84 -0.50
N VAL A 102 7.49 3.33 -1.07
CA VAL A 102 8.76 2.63 -1.18
C VAL A 102 9.77 3.31 -0.28
N TRP A 103 10.43 2.54 0.58
CA TRP A 103 11.54 3.02 1.39
C TRP A 103 12.83 2.36 0.92
N HIS A 104 13.71 3.17 0.33
CA HIS A 104 14.93 2.72 -0.30
C HIS A 104 15.96 2.26 0.71
N ASN A 105 16.65 1.15 0.43
CA ASN A 105 17.71 0.58 1.26
C ASN A 105 17.30 0.39 2.74
N LYS A 106 16.03 0.03 2.98
CA LYS A 106 15.49 -0.17 4.33
C LYS A 106 15.20 -1.63 4.59
N GLU A 107 15.71 -2.15 5.70
CA GLU A 107 15.42 -3.51 6.16
C GLU A 107 13.95 -3.66 6.57
N ASN A 108 13.32 -4.74 6.11
CA ASN A 108 11.92 -5.04 6.39
C ASN A 108 11.73 -5.74 7.75
N ASN A 109 11.68 -4.96 8.81
CA ASN A 109 11.51 -5.43 10.19
C ASN A 109 10.30 -4.77 10.90
N PHE A 110 9.25 -4.46 10.17
CA PHE A 110 8.08 -3.75 10.67
C PHE A 110 6.93 -4.69 11.03
N SER A 111 6.24 -4.36 12.13
CA SER A 111 4.95 -4.95 12.53
C SER A 111 3.90 -3.86 12.49
N LEU A 112 3.04 -3.89 11.47
CA LEU A 112 2.06 -2.85 11.17
C LEU A 112 0.66 -3.44 11.10
N THR A 113 -0.33 -2.68 11.55
CA THR A 113 -1.72 -3.11 11.63
C THR A 113 -2.49 -2.73 10.37
N PRO A 114 -3.23 -3.66 9.73
CA PRO A 114 -4.13 -3.33 8.65
C PRO A 114 -5.27 -2.39 9.09
N PRO A 115 -5.59 -1.32 8.35
CA PRO A 115 -6.61 -0.36 8.78
C PRO A 115 -8.03 -0.94 8.84
N HIS A 116 -8.34 -1.94 8.02
CA HIS A 116 -9.65 -2.60 8.01
C HIS A 116 -9.90 -3.50 9.23
N ASP A 117 -8.85 -3.87 9.97
CA ASP A 117 -8.97 -4.65 11.22
C ASP A 117 -9.33 -3.78 12.42
N ILE A 118 -9.25 -2.45 12.27
CA ILE A 118 -9.42 -1.48 13.36
C ILE A 118 -10.53 -0.45 13.07
N SER A 119 -11.44 -0.74 12.15
CA SER A 119 -12.61 0.11 11.91
C SER A 119 -13.39 0.35 13.20
N ASP A 120 -13.81 1.58 13.40
CA ASP A 120 -14.54 2.08 14.58
C ASP A 120 -13.74 1.99 15.91
N ARG A 121 -12.41 1.83 15.84
CA ARG A 121 -11.53 1.77 17.02
C ARG A 121 -10.65 3.00 17.12
N VAL A 122 -10.32 3.38 18.36
CA VAL A 122 -9.28 4.35 18.64
C VAL A 122 -7.94 3.81 18.17
N ILE A 123 -7.19 4.61 17.40
CA ILE A 123 -6.00 4.14 16.71
C ILE A 123 -4.74 3.99 17.57
N GLY A 124 -4.72 4.57 18.78
CA GLY A 124 -3.52 4.68 19.61
C GLY A 124 -2.75 3.38 19.83
N GLU A 125 -3.47 2.29 20.17
CA GLU A 125 -2.86 0.98 20.42
C GLU A 125 -2.31 0.29 19.14
N TYR A 126 -2.71 0.78 17.96
CA TYR A 126 -2.39 0.19 16.64
C TYR A 126 -1.35 0.99 15.87
N LEU A 127 -0.89 2.11 16.43
CA LEU A 127 0.11 2.96 15.79
C LEU A 127 1.45 2.24 15.67
N PRO A 128 2.21 2.50 14.59
CA PRO A 128 3.53 1.93 14.38
C PRO A 128 4.50 2.38 15.49
N LYS A 129 5.42 1.48 15.85
CA LYS A 129 6.52 1.79 16.79
C LYS A 129 7.68 2.52 16.10
N ASP A 130 7.79 2.41 14.79
CA ASP A 130 8.80 3.15 14.01
C ASP A 130 8.41 4.62 13.97
N GLU A 131 9.31 5.48 14.46
CA GLU A 131 9.05 6.93 14.58
C GLU A 131 8.89 7.61 13.22
N THR A 132 9.58 7.15 12.19
CA THR A 132 9.48 7.73 10.84
C THR A 132 8.11 7.46 10.25
N ILE A 133 7.63 6.21 10.30
CA ILE A 133 6.29 5.85 9.81
C ILE A 133 5.22 6.59 10.61
N LEU A 134 5.32 6.62 11.93
CA LEU A 134 4.39 7.34 12.79
C LEU A 134 4.33 8.84 12.45
N ASN A 135 5.50 9.46 12.28
CA ASN A 135 5.58 10.88 11.92
C ASN A 135 5.01 11.16 10.52
N LEU A 136 5.21 10.27 9.55
CA LEU A 136 4.61 10.39 8.23
C LEU A 136 3.08 10.34 8.30
N MET A 137 2.51 9.43 9.08
CA MET A 137 1.08 9.34 9.29
C MET A 137 0.52 10.59 9.96
N LYS A 138 1.14 11.07 11.04
CA LYS A 138 0.75 12.31 11.75
C LYS A 138 0.80 13.54 10.83
N LYS A 139 1.92 13.75 10.15
CA LYS A 139 2.10 14.86 9.22
C LYS A 139 1.12 14.81 8.03
N SER A 140 0.79 13.60 7.56
CA SER A 140 -0.21 13.46 6.50
C SER A 140 -1.58 13.99 6.92
N TYR A 141 -1.98 13.73 8.15
CA TYR A 141 -3.22 14.30 8.69
C TYR A 141 -3.18 15.84 8.69
N ASP A 142 -2.08 16.43 9.13
CA ASP A 142 -1.94 17.88 9.18
C ASP A 142 -2.06 18.55 7.81
N ILE A 143 -1.52 17.93 6.76
CA ILE A 143 -1.56 18.49 5.39
C ILE A 143 -2.83 18.13 4.63
N LEU A 144 -3.49 17.01 4.96
CA LEU A 144 -4.66 16.52 4.22
C LEU A 144 -6.00 17.00 4.78
N LYS A 145 -6.13 17.19 6.10
CA LYS A 145 -7.40 17.55 6.74
C LYS A 145 -8.06 18.80 6.15
N ASP A 146 -7.28 19.78 5.73
CA ASP A 146 -7.76 21.02 5.15
C ASP A 146 -7.52 21.13 3.62
N HIS A 147 -7.14 20.02 2.97
CA HIS A 147 -6.92 20.01 1.53
C HIS A 147 -8.23 20.31 0.76
N PRO A 148 -8.19 21.11 -0.34
CA PRO A 148 -9.41 21.49 -1.08
C PRO A 148 -10.28 20.31 -1.50
N ILE A 149 -9.70 19.21 -1.97
CA ILE A 149 -10.44 17.98 -2.31
C ILE A 149 -11.24 17.46 -1.10
N ASN A 150 -10.64 17.45 0.09
CA ASN A 150 -11.32 16.98 1.30
C ASN A 150 -12.45 17.92 1.74
N LYS A 151 -12.25 19.22 1.63
CA LYS A 151 -13.32 20.21 1.88
C LYS A 151 -14.48 20.05 0.90
N GLU A 152 -14.20 19.78 -0.37
CA GLU A 152 -15.24 19.51 -1.37
C GLU A 152 -15.94 18.18 -1.09
N ARG A 153 -15.21 17.13 -0.66
CA ARG A 153 -15.81 15.84 -0.24
C ARG A 153 -16.76 16.03 0.93
N GLU A 154 -16.33 16.73 1.98
CA GLU A 154 -17.18 17.07 3.14
C GLU A 154 -18.43 17.87 2.73
N ALA A 155 -18.30 18.84 1.82
CA ALA A 155 -19.43 19.61 1.31
C ALA A 155 -20.44 18.75 0.53
N ARG A 156 -20.00 17.63 -0.05
CA ARG A 156 -20.85 16.61 -0.70
C ARG A 156 -21.39 15.56 0.27
N GLY A 157 -21.06 15.63 1.56
CA GLY A 157 -21.44 14.66 2.57
C GLY A 157 -20.65 13.34 2.51
N LEU A 158 -19.46 13.37 1.91
CA LEU A 158 -18.53 12.24 1.84
C LEU A 158 -17.46 12.34 2.91
N HIS A 159 -16.92 11.20 3.33
CA HIS A 159 -15.79 11.14 4.24
C HIS A 159 -14.52 11.75 3.61
N PRO A 160 -13.80 12.65 4.31
CA PRO A 160 -12.52 13.17 3.84
C PRO A 160 -11.43 12.10 3.92
N ALA A 161 -10.57 12.03 2.92
CA ALA A 161 -9.35 11.21 2.96
C ALA A 161 -8.26 12.00 3.69
N ASN A 162 -8.39 12.11 5.01
CA ASN A 162 -7.64 13.07 5.83
C ASN A 162 -6.33 12.55 6.44
N SER A 163 -5.99 11.29 6.21
CA SER A 163 -4.70 10.72 6.64
C SER A 163 -4.27 9.61 5.70
N ILE A 164 -2.96 9.33 5.67
CA ILE A 164 -2.45 8.05 5.16
C ILE A 164 -2.35 7.05 6.31
N TRP A 165 -2.51 5.74 5.97
CA TRP A 165 -2.25 4.62 6.87
C TRP A 165 -1.28 3.66 6.21
N ILE A 166 -0.09 3.51 6.78
CA ILE A 166 1.02 2.72 6.24
C ILE A 166 1.01 1.33 6.89
N TRP A 167 1.00 0.26 6.06
CA TRP A 167 0.90 -1.12 6.53
C TRP A 167 1.34 -2.12 5.44
N GLY A 168 1.29 -3.42 5.74
CA GLY A 168 1.43 -4.49 4.73
C GLY A 168 2.78 -4.46 4.02
N ASN A 169 3.85 -4.24 4.78
CA ASN A 169 5.22 -4.15 4.30
C ASN A 169 5.73 -5.45 3.65
N GLY A 170 6.69 -5.32 2.75
CA GLY A 170 7.33 -6.43 2.06
C GLY A 170 8.54 -5.99 1.25
N THR A 171 9.29 -6.96 0.74
CA THR A 171 10.46 -6.75 -0.11
C THR A 171 10.23 -7.38 -1.49
N LYS A 172 10.96 -6.93 -2.49
CA LYS A 172 10.85 -7.47 -3.85
C LYS A 172 11.02 -8.99 -3.83
N PRO A 173 10.04 -9.78 -4.29
CA PRO A 173 10.18 -11.23 -4.35
C PRO A 173 11.20 -11.60 -5.41
N ASN A 174 12.11 -12.51 -5.06
CA ASN A 174 13.09 -13.06 -5.98
C ASN A 174 12.61 -14.43 -6.48
N LEU A 175 11.66 -14.42 -7.43
CA LEU A 175 11.12 -15.65 -8.02
C LEU A 175 12.05 -16.16 -9.14
N ASP A 176 12.30 -17.47 -9.13
CA ASP A 176 12.83 -18.12 -10.33
C ASP A 176 11.79 -17.99 -11.46
N THR A 177 12.19 -17.60 -12.65
CA THR A 177 11.25 -17.46 -13.77
C THR A 177 10.66 -18.80 -14.21
N TYR A 178 9.48 -18.79 -14.84
CA TYR A 178 8.88 -20.00 -15.40
C TYR A 178 9.79 -20.67 -16.43
N LYS A 179 10.57 -19.88 -17.18
CA LYS A 179 11.55 -20.41 -18.13
C LYS A 179 12.67 -21.17 -17.42
N GLU A 180 13.19 -20.64 -16.32
CA GLU A 180 14.25 -21.30 -15.53
C GLU A 180 13.73 -22.53 -14.81
N ARG A 181 12.53 -22.45 -14.24
CA ARG A 181 11.97 -23.49 -13.38
C ARG A 181 11.31 -24.63 -14.16
N PHE A 182 10.59 -24.32 -15.22
CA PHE A 182 9.77 -25.29 -15.96
C PHE A 182 10.14 -25.41 -17.43
N GLY A 183 11.07 -24.59 -17.95
CA GLY A 183 11.46 -24.56 -19.34
C GLY A 183 10.39 -24.03 -20.30
N ILE A 184 9.33 -23.39 -19.79
CA ILE A 184 8.20 -22.91 -20.57
C ILE A 184 8.11 -21.39 -20.55
N LYS A 185 7.48 -20.83 -21.58
CA LYS A 185 7.00 -19.44 -21.62
C LYS A 185 5.48 -19.46 -21.45
N GLY A 186 4.94 -18.40 -20.90
CA GLY A 186 3.50 -18.27 -20.68
C GLY A 186 3.05 -16.84 -20.54
N ALA A 187 1.75 -16.64 -20.42
CA ALA A 187 1.16 -15.33 -20.20
C ALA A 187 0.13 -15.38 -19.06
N VAL A 188 -0.08 -14.24 -18.42
CA VAL A 188 -1.12 -14.01 -17.41
C VAL A 188 -2.09 -12.98 -17.94
N VAL A 189 -3.39 -13.28 -17.84
CA VAL A 189 -4.49 -12.35 -18.14
C VAL A 189 -5.24 -12.11 -16.83
N SER A 190 -5.20 -10.91 -16.29
CA SER A 190 -5.89 -10.57 -15.04
C SER A 190 -6.09 -9.07 -14.89
N ALA A 191 -7.20 -8.68 -14.31
CA ALA A 191 -7.44 -7.31 -13.85
C ALA A 191 -6.88 -7.04 -12.43
N VAL A 192 -6.40 -8.08 -11.74
CA VAL A 192 -5.98 -8.00 -10.34
C VAL A 192 -4.47 -7.76 -10.26
N ASP A 193 -4.05 -6.64 -9.67
CA ASP A 193 -2.65 -6.22 -9.54
C ASP A 193 -1.76 -7.27 -8.88
N LEU A 194 -2.26 -7.95 -7.86
CA LEU A 194 -1.55 -9.04 -7.20
C LEU A 194 -1.14 -10.15 -8.18
N ILE A 195 -2.06 -10.56 -9.05
CA ILE A 195 -1.83 -11.64 -10.03
C ILE A 195 -0.89 -11.16 -11.14
N LYS A 196 -1.09 -9.94 -11.62
CA LYS A 196 -0.16 -9.29 -12.57
C LYS A 196 1.26 -9.23 -11.98
N GLY A 197 1.39 -8.78 -10.73
CA GLY A 197 2.67 -8.68 -10.04
C GLY A 197 3.40 -10.02 -9.91
N ILE A 198 2.69 -11.10 -9.57
CA ILE A 198 3.25 -12.46 -9.57
C ILE A 198 3.70 -12.85 -10.99
N GLY A 199 2.88 -12.59 -12.01
CA GLY A 199 3.21 -12.85 -13.40
C GLY A 199 4.50 -12.16 -13.85
N TYR A 200 4.65 -10.87 -13.58
CA TYR A 200 5.88 -10.12 -13.89
C TYR A 200 7.09 -10.70 -13.15
N CYS A 201 6.99 -10.97 -11.84
CA CYS A 201 8.09 -11.57 -11.08
C CYS A 201 8.44 -12.97 -11.57
N ALA A 202 7.49 -13.73 -12.09
CA ALA A 202 7.66 -15.06 -12.66
C ALA A 202 8.19 -15.05 -14.11
N GLY A 203 8.42 -13.88 -14.71
CA GLY A 203 8.90 -13.73 -16.09
C GLY A 203 7.87 -14.15 -17.14
N LEU A 204 6.57 -14.02 -16.82
CA LEU A 204 5.46 -14.25 -17.74
C LEU A 204 5.07 -12.95 -18.45
N ASP A 205 4.52 -13.07 -19.65
CA ASP A 205 3.89 -11.95 -20.34
C ASP A 205 2.58 -11.61 -19.61
N VAL A 206 2.39 -10.34 -19.22
CA VAL A 206 1.16 -9.88 -18.57
C VAL A 206 0.32 -9.13 -19.58
N LEU A 207 -0.86 -9.65 -19.86
CA LEU A 207 -1.81 -9.12 -20.85
C LEU A 207 -3.00 -8.46 -20.11
N GLU A 208 -3.46 -7.32 -20.61
CA GLU A 208 -4.64 -6.58 -20.13
C GLU A 208 -5.92 -7.00 -20.83
#